data_cc2bf48f6c68c3c6aa8e1580318d8818
#
_entry.id   cc2bf48f6c68c3c6aa8e1580318d8818
#
_cell.length_a   1.000
_cell.length_b   1.000
_cell.length_c   1.000
_cell.angle_alpha   90.00
_cell.angle_beta   90.00
_cell.angle_gamma   90.00
#
_symmetry.space_group_name_H-M   'P 1'
#
loop_
_entity.id
_entity.type
_entity.pdbx_description
1 polymer ?
#
loop_
_entity_poly.entity_id
_entity_poly.type
_entity_poly.pdbx_seq_one_letter_code
_entity_poly.pdbx_strand_id
1 'polypeptide(L)'
;MKKTFNQTMPCAVRLAALLLVPVVCVAFFGCSAVPGSSGSSAAEPSPSPAAAEPAAKPDLPSLRPLYQGDENGYYTFMTAASGDYQQVLYADYQTGTQAPACHITGCTHDSPSCPACFFTGVPVTLPCPVGDGTYLSFVYGYDSDGMSIVRLNQDYGVEQVLYHCNYISSFYCCTDGSSLWFSTCPSGDSYDRIKRLDLSTGGITTLFDAGDTSGQSANIIGCTGRQLVVSVSPYYDSSEPQTSCLYLVDADTGTAELLREYPITNASAGRTTNISTAVLDDTLYEYDYTTGELTATGLADRQTCTVTDALPPDPYEGRGAFDVTITRILNGQLVVEYYSNDWTDDNAETKTPVYLVDLAAGTVAEKPALPPLNWNGYDHTSTTIMAQLQDRLLVLCRTEPYTRTTTGTDGAPYTIQSSHRYFGLISYADYLTGTPNYTEVGMLD
;
A
#
# COMPACT_ATOMS: atom_id res chain seq x y z
N MET A 1 28.21 34.40 8.98
CA MET A 1 27.03 34.18 9.82
C MET A 1 26.15 33.18 9.11
N LYS A 2 26.30 31.92 9.44
CA LYS A 2 25.45 30.82 8.91
C LYS A 2 24.32 30.61 9.92
N LYS A 3 23.08 30.89 9.52
CA LYS A 3 21.89 30.51 10.27
C LYS A 3 21.38 29.21 9.67
N THR A 4 21.67 28.14 10.37
CA THR A 4 21.04 26.83 10.18
C THR A 4 19.59 26.90 10.64
N PHE A 5 18.64 26.67 9.74
CA PHE A 5 17.23 26.48 10.08
C PHE A 5 16.98 25.00 10.24
N ASN A 6 17.02 24.52 11.46
CA ASN A 6 16.42 23.25 11.85
C ASN A 6 14.92 23.46 12.00
N GLN A 7 14.12 22.97 11.06
CA GLN A 7 12.71 22.78 11.28
C GLN A 7 12.47 21.32 11.75
N THR A 8 12.57 21.15 13.05
CA THR A 8 11.94 20.02 13.73
C THR A 8 10.45 20.33 13.80
N MET A 9 9.61 19.52 13.14
CA MET A 9 8.18 19.49 13.42
C MET A 9 7.98 19.01 14.87
N PRO A 10 7.29 19.76 15.70
CA PRO A 10 6.95 19.27 17.04
C PRO A 10 5.73 18.35 16.94
N CYS A 11 5.90 17.08 17.28
CA CYS A 11 4.81 16.25 17.79
C CYS A 11 4.26 16.91 19.06
N ALA A 12 3.18 17.62 18.95
CA ALA A 12 2.48 18.15 20.11
C ALA A 12 1.52 17.07 20.65
N VAL A 13 2.05 16.28 21.56
CA VAL A 13 1.25 15.55 22.54
C VAL A 13 0.52 16.59 23.40
N ARG A 14 -0.79 16.60 23.39
CA ARG A 14 -1.60 17.20 24.43
C ARG A 14 -2.55 16.18 25.02
N LEU A 15 -2.14 15.72 26.18
CA LEU A 15 -2.95 15.10 27.22
C LEU A 15 -3.86 16.19 27.82
N ALA A 16 -5.14 15.89 28.02
CA ALA A 16 -6.10 16.29 29.06
C ALA A 16 -7.51 16.18 28.46
N ALA A 17 -8.53 15.66 29.08
CA ALA A 17 -8.83 15.43 30.46
C ALA A 17 -9.98 14.45 30.59
N LEU A 18 -9.93 13.69 31.66
CA LEU A 18 -11.04 12.92 32.21
C LEU A 18 -12.32 13.76 32.37
N LEU A 19 -13.46 13.19 32.05
CA LEU A 19 -14.69 13.40 32.85
C LEU A 19 -15.59 12.16 32.75
N LEU A 20 -15.82 11.61 33.90
CA LEU A 20 -16.76 10.59 34.32
C LEU A 20 -18.22 10.94 33.96
N VAL A 21 -19.02 10.00 33.55
CA VAL A 21 -20.45 9.88 33.90
C VAL A 21 -20.92 8.42 33.72
N PRO A 22 -21.92 7.93 34.45
CA PRO A 22 -21.93 6.61 35.05
C PRO A 22 -22.81 5.56 34.36
N VAL A 23 -22.50 4.34 34.75
CA VAL A 23 -23.21 3.07 34.65
C VAL A 23 -24.74 3.21 34.91
N VAL A 24 -25.54 2.63 34.00
CA VAL A 24 -26.85 2.08 34.34
C VAL A 24 -26.93 0.64 33.84
N CYS A 25 -26.82 -0.27 34.81
CA CYS A 25 -27.17 -1.67 34.65
C CYS A 25 -28.69 -1.82 34.61
N VAL A 26 -29.20 -2.53 33.59
CA VAL A 26 -30.52 -3.17 33.71
C VAL A 26 -30.34 -4.63 33.28
N ALA A 27 -30.33 -5.48 34.26
CA ALA A 27 -30.44 -6.91 34.11
C ALA A 27 -31.92 -7.29 33.93
N PHE A 28 -32.23 -8.10 32.92
CA PHE A 28 -33.47 -8.89 32.93
C PHE A 28 -33.13 -10.37 32.79
N PHE A 29 -33.26 -11.04 33.93
CA PHE A 29 -33.41 -12.47 34.01
C PHE A 29 -34.87 -12.85 33.69
N GLY A 30 -35.08 -13.82 32.84
CA GLY A 30 -36.37 -14.44 32.60
C GLY A 30 -36.21 -15.91 32.27
N CYS A 31 -36.05 -16.73 33.30
CA CYS A 31 -36.28 -18.16 33.21
C CYS A 31 -37.77 -18.45 33.28
N SER A 32 -38.31 -19.25 32.36
CA SER A 32 -39.58 -19.96 32.54
C SER A 32 -39.45 -21.35 31.97
N ALA A 33 -39.37 -22.30 32.88
CA ALA A 33 -39.55 -23.70 32.61
C ALA A 33 -41.04 -24.04 32.71
N VAL A 34 -41.54 -24.88 31.79
CA VAL A 34 -42.85 -25.59 31.91
C VAL A 34 -42.62 -27.06 31.62
N PRO A 35 -43.16 -27.97 32.44
CA PRO A 35 -42.94 -29.41 32.34
C PRO A 35 -43.99 -30.13 31.49
N GLY A 36 -43.53 -31.11 30.80
CA GLY A 36 -44.05 -32.44 30.53
C GLY A 36 -45.49 -32.65 30.05
N SER A 37 -45.63 -33.34 28.91
CA SER A 37 -46.55 -34.48 28.85
C SER A 37 -46.10 -35.46 27.76
N SER A 38 -46.06 -36.70 28.15
CA SER A 38 -45.80 -37.89 27.39
C SER A 38 -46.92 -38.18 26.40
N GLY A 39 -46.54 -38.53 25.16
CA GLY A 39 -47.45 -39.06 24.16
C GLY A 39 -46.67 -39.81 23.07
N SER A 40 -46.56 -41.15 23.27
CA SER A 40 -46.03 -42.08 22.29
C SER A 40 -46.96 -42.18 21.09
N SER A 41 -46.44 -41.92 19.89
CA SER A 41 -46.98 -42.50 18.66
C SER A 41 -45.86 -42.65 17.65
N ALA A 42 -45.57 -43.89 17.31
CA ALA A 42 -44.61 -44.25 16.28
C ALA A 42 -45.18 -43.84 14.92
N ALA A 43 -44.54 -42.89 14.26
CA ALA A 43 -44.78 -42.60 12.84
C ALA A 43 -43.52 -43.05 12.07
N GLU A 44 -43.74 -43.78 10.96
CA GLU A 44 -42.73 -44.20 9.99
C GLU A 44 -41.84 -43.03 9.53
N PRO A 45 -40.53 -43.30 9.28
CA PRO A 45 -39.62 -42.24 8.78
C PRO A 45 -39.99 -41.91 7.33
N SER A 46 -40.55 -40.72 7.12
CA SER A 46 -40.63 -40.11 5.82
C SER A 46 -39.19 -39.90 5.25
N PRO A 47 -38.96 -40.15 3.94
CA PRO A 47 -37.62 -39.94 3.38
C PRO A 47 -37.25 -38.48 3.53
N SER A 48 -36.15 -38.23 4.21
CA SER A 48 -35.52 -36.92 4.34
C SER A 48 -35.28 -36.36 2.94
N PRO A 49 -35.70 -35.13 2.62
CA PRO A 49 -35.32 -34.51 1.35
C PRO A 49 -33.81 -34.50 1.26
N ALA A 50 -33.25 -35.03 0.16
CA ALA A 50 -31.83 -34.91 -0.14
C ALA A 50 -31.43 -33.48 0.04
N ALA A 51 -30.38 -33.26 0.85
CA ALA A 51 -29.80 -31.92 1.00
C ALA A 51 -29.47 -31.41 -0.40
N ALA A 52 -30.08 -30.28 -0.78
CA ALA A 52 -29.74 -29.62 -2.03
C ALA A 52 -28.23 -29.35 -2.02
N GLU A 53 -27.52 -29.80 -3.03
CA GLU A 53 -26.13 -29.42 -3.22
C GLU A 53 -26.06 -27.89 -3.13
N PRO A 54 -25.08 -27.32 -2.37
CA PRO A 54 -24.92 -25.88 -2.31
C PRO A 54 -24.72 -25.39 -3.74
N ALA A 55 -25.55 -24.43 -4.16
CA ALA A 55 -25.44 -23.79 -5.48
C ALA A 55 -23.98 -23.37 -5.67
N ALA A 56 -23.37 -23.77 -6.79
CA ALA A 56 -22.02 -23.36 -7.13
C ALA A 56 -21.93 -21.84 -6.98
N LYS A 57 -20.96 -21.34 -6.17
CA LYS A 57 -20.70 -19.92 -6.07
C LYS A 57 -20.43 -19.38 -7.49
N PRO A 58 -20.99 -18.22 -7.86
CA PRO A 58 -20.65 -17.59 -9.12
C PRO A 58 -19.12 -17.43 -9.18
N ASP A 59 -18.56 -17.64 -10.35
CA ASP A 59 -17.12 -17.50 -10.60
C ASP A 59 -16.77 -16.00 -10.58
N LEU A 60 -16.49 -15.48 -9.38
CA LEU A 60 -16.17 -14.06 -9.17
C LEU A 60 -14.73 -13.79 -9.59
N PRO A 61 -14.44 -12.60 -10.17
CA PRO A 61 -13.09 -12.22 -10.55
C PRO A 61 -12.12 -12.29 -9.35
N SER A 62 -10.89 -12.69 -9.62
CA SER A 62 -9.82 -12.65 -8.62
C SER A 62 -9.52 -11.22 -8.19
N LEU A 63 -9.05 -11.08 -6.96
CA LEU A 63 -8.56 -9.80 -6.46
C LEU A 63 -7.24 -9.45 -7.14
N ARG A 64 -7.02 -8.17 -7.35
CA ARG A 64 -5.74 -7.62 -7.78
C ARG A 64 -5.40 -6.37 -6.98
N PRO A 65 -4.11 -6.07 -6.80
CA PRO A 65 -3.72 -4.79 -6.22
C PRO A 65 -4.28 -3.61 -7.01
N LEU A 66 -4.70 -2.56 -6.30
CA LEU A 66 -5.07 -1.29 -6.91
C LEU A 66 -3.82 -0.41 -6.97
N TYR A 67 -3.52 0.16 -8.13
CA TYR A 67 -2.43 1.09 -8.33
C TYR A 67 -2.78 2.17 -9.36
N GLN A 68 -1.91 3.14 -9.53
CA GLN A 68 -2.11 4.31 -10.39
C GLN A 68 -1.85 3.99 -11.88
N GLY A 69 -2.36 2.87 -12.35
CA GLY A 69 -2.17 2.40 -13.72
C GLY A 69 -2.91 1.11 -14.01
N ASP A 70 -2.76 0.65 -15.24
CA ASP A 70 -3.27 -0.62 -15.74
C ASP A 70 -2.24 -1.26 -16.70
N GLU A 71 -2.65 -2.25 -17.45
CA GLU A 71 -1.80 -2.92 -18.45
C GLU A 71 -1.39 -2.02 -19.63
N ASN A 72 -2.04 -0.86 -19.82
CA ASN A 72 -1.81 0.05 -20.94
C ASN A 72 -0.96 1.26 -20.56
N GLY A 73 -1.02 1.72 -19.29
CA GLY A 73 -0.29 2.90 -18.89
C GLY A 73 -0.32 3.21 -17.40
N TYR A 74 0.32 4.32 -17.06
CA TYR A 74 0.50 4.77 -15.69
C TYR A 74 0.18 6.25 -15.54
N TYR A 75 -0.54 6.62 -14.49
CA TYR A 75 -0.82 8.00 -14.15
C TYR A 75 0.24 8.56 -13.21
N THR A 76 0.71 9.74 -13.52
CA THR A 76 1.64 10.52 -12.68
C THR A 76 1.24 12.00 -12.70
N PHE A 77 2.01 12.84 -12.06
CA PHE A 77 1.81 14.29 -12.17
C PHE A 77 3.14 15.01 -12.38
N MET A 78 3.05 16.18 -13.00
CA MET A 78 4.14 17.11 -13.19
C MET A 78 3.71 18.50 -12.75
N THR A 79 4.62 19.26 -12.14
CA THR A 79 4.36 20.69 -11.89
C THR A 79 4.50 21.45 -13.20
N ALA A 80 3.49 22.22 -13.57
CA ALA A 80 3.55 23.09 -14.75
C ALA A 80 4.69 24.12 -14.64
N ALA A 81 5.14 24.62 -15.77
CA ALA A 81 6.26 25.57 -15.83
C ALA A 81 6.01 26.87 -15.01
N SER A 82 4.76 27.30 -14.88
CA SER A 82 4.39 28.43 -14.01
C SER A 82 4.62 28.15 -12.53
N GLY A 83 4.64 26.88 -12.11
CA GLY A 83 4.68 26.46 -10.71
C GLY A 83 3.34 26.56 -9.98
N ASP A 84 2.31 27.13 -10.60
CA ASP A 84 1.00 27.35 -9.99
C ASP A 84 0.08 26.15 -10.11
N TYR A 85 0.37 25.24 -11.05
CA TYR A 85 -0.46 24.10 -11.38
C TYR A 85 0.32 22.79 -11.37
N GLN A 86 -0.39 21.74 -11.07
CA GLN A 86 0.02 20.35 -11.29
C GLN A 86 -0.82 19.75 -12.41
N GLN A 87 -0.18 19.04 -13.32
CA GLN A 87 -0.82 18.33 -14.42
C GLN A 87 -0.79 16.84 -14.15
N VAL A 88 -1.93 16.18 -14.28
CA VAL A 88 -1.98 14.72 -14.35
C VAL A 88 -1.54 14.31 -15.74
N LEU A 89 -0.55 13.44 -15.79
CA LEU A 89 -0.01 12.85 -17.01
C LEU A 89 -0.39 11.39 -17.09
N TYR A 90 -0.60 10.91 -18.29
CA TYR A 90 -0.73 9.49 -18.61
C TYR A 90 0.46 9.05 -19.45
N ALA A 91 1.22 8.08 -18.94
CA ALA A 91 2.33 7.44 -19.66
C ALA A 91 1.81 6.16 -20.31
N ASP A 92 1.74 6.15 -21.63
CA ASP A 92 1.30 5.02 -22.44
C ASP A 92 2.49 4.08 -22.69
N TYR A 93 2.35 2.82 -22.30
CA TYR A 93 3.41 1.84 -22.40
C TYR A 93 3.64 1.35 -23.84
N GLN A 94 2.62 1.40 -24.68
CA GLN A 94 2.71 0.92 -26.06
C GLN A 94 3.46 1.91 -26.95
N THR A 95 3.12 3.19 -26.81
CA THR A 95 3.74 4.26 -27.60
C THR A 95 5.06 4.73 -27.00
N GLY A 96 5.31 4.49 -25.72
CA GLY A 96 6.47 5.03 -24.99
C GLY A 96 6.40 6.55 -24.87
N THR A 97 5.19 7.11 -24.77
CA THR A 97 4.97 8.55 -24.65
C THR A 97 4.11 8.88 -23.46
N GLN A 98 4.23 10.09 -22.94
CA GLN A 98 3.33 10.63 -21.93
C GLN A 98 2.73 11.96 -22.40
N ALA A 99 1.51 12.21 -21.99
CA ALA A 99 0.77 13.42 -22.30
C ALA A 99 -0.11 13.81 -21.10
N PRO A 100 -0.54 15.08 -21.01
CA PRO A 100 -1.59 15.44 -20.08
C PRO A 100 -2.81 14.55 -20.27
N ALA A 101 -3.34 14.03 -19.17
CA ALA A 101 -4.52 13.17 -19.15
C ALA A 101 -5.80 13.98 -19.42
N CYS A 102 -5.84 14.69 -20.54
CA CYS A 102 -6.90 15.60 -20.94
C CYS A 102 -7.41 15.22 -22.33
N HIS A 103 -8.73 15.08 -22.47
CA HIS A 103 -9.38 14.69 -23.72
C HIS A 103 -9.88 15.87 -24.54
N ILE A 104 -9.66 17.11 -24.07
CA ILE A 104 -10.16 18.33 -24.75
C ILE A 104 -9.23 18.70 -25.90
N THR A 105 -9.74 18.63 -27.12
CA THR A 105 -8.97 19.01 -28.31
C THR A 105 -8.59 20.49 -28.28
N GLY A 106 -7.29 20.79 -28.46
CA GLY A 106 -6.75 22.14 -28.44
C GLY A 106 -6.60 22.76 -27.06
N CYS A 107 -6.68 21.95 -25.99
CA CYS A 107 -6.37 22.41 -24.65
C CYS A 107 -4.88 22.72 -24.52
N THR A 108 -4.53 23.83 -23.91
CA THR A 108 -3.14 24.26 -23.66
C THR A 108 -2.54 23.66 -22.39
N HIS A 109 -3.35 22.98 -21.57
CA HIS A 109 -2.98 22.31 -20.32
C HIS A 109 -2.23 23.20 -19.30
N ASP A 110 -2.49 24.50 -19.30
CA ASP A 110 -1.79 25.50 -18.50
C ASP A 110 -2.72 26.31 -17.56
N SER A 111 -3.95 25.88 -17.41
CA SER A 111 -4.97 26.60 -16.65
C SER A 111 -5.99 25.64 -15.99
N PRO A 112 -6.72 26.11 -14.97
CA PRO A 112 -7.77 25.33 -14.30
C PRO A 112 -8.95 24.94 -15.19
N SER A 113 -9.04 25.49 -16.40
CA SER A 113 -10.04 25.04 -17.37
C SER A 113 -9.70 23.68 -18.00
N CYS A 114 -8.46 23.23 -17.83
CA CYS A 114 -8.05 21.88 -18.19
C CYS A 114 -8.44 20.90 -17.07
N PRO A 115 -9.19 19.82 -17.35
CA PRO A 115 -9.57 18.86 -16.34
C PRO A 115 -8.38 18.08 -15.73
N ALA A 116 -7.27 18.01 -16.45
CA ALA A 116 -6.05 17.39 -15.95
C ALA A 116 -5.11 18.38 -15.23
N CYS A 117 -5.54 19.62 -14.99
CA CYS A 117 -4.71 20.69 -14.42
C CYS A 117 -5.30 21.18 -13.09
N PHE A 118 -4.52 21.10 -12.02
CA PHE A 118 -4.94 21.45 -10.66
C PHE A 118 -4.02 22.51 -10.08
N PHE A 119 -4.54 23.39 -9.23
CA PHE A 119 -3.70 24.32 -8.48
C PHE A 119 -2.72 23.58 -7.57
N THR A 120 -1.48 24.04 -7.56
CA THR A 120 -0.47 23.55 -6.61
C THR A 120 -0.94 23.80 -5.18
N GLY A 121 -1.01 22.74 -4.36
CA GLY A 121 -1.54 22.82 -3.01
C GLY A 121 -2.98 22.30 -2.84
N VAL A 122 -3.71 22.11 -3.95
CA VAL A 122 -4.90 21.25 -3.92
C VAL A 122 -4.43 19.79 -3.95
N PRO A 123 -4.99 18.89 -3.14
CA PRO A 123 -4.66 17.47 -3.21
C PRO A 123 -4.89 16.96 -4.63
N VAL A 124 -3.81 16.61 -5.33
CA VAL A 124 -3.93 15.99 -6.65
C VAL A 124 -4.30 14.56 -6.50
N THR A 125 -5.36 14.19 -7.17
CA THR A 125 -5.86 12.82 -7.17
C THR A 125 -5.30 12.10 -8.39
N LEU A 126 -4.38 11.16 -8.16
CA LEU A 126 -3.93 10.28 -9.24
C LEU A 126 -5.01 9.22 -9.49
N PRO A 127 -5.45 9.07 -10.74
CA PRO A 127 -6.46 8.08 -11.08
C PRO A 127 -5.93 6.67 -10.88
N CYS A 128 -6.75 5.83 -10.22
CA CYS A 128 -6.51 4.40 -10.08
C CYS A 128 -7.62 3.66 -10.85
N PRO A 129 -7.31 3.07 -12.02
CA PRO A 129 -8.31 2.36 -12.80
C PRO A 129 -8.79 1.10 -12.08
N VAL A 130 -10.10 0.92 -11.96
CA VAL A 130 -10.70 -0.28 -11.35
C VAL A 130 -11.37 -1.21 -12.36
N GLY A 131 -11.62 -0.74 -13.57
CA GLY A 131 -12.28 -1.44 -14.66
C GLY A 131 -13.45 -0.62 -15.23
N ASP A 132 -13.93 -0.99 -16.41
CA ASP A 132 -15.07 -0.38 -17.11
C ASP A 132 -15.04 1.17 -17.22
N GLY A 133 -13.84 1.74 -17.33
CA GLY A 133 -13.64 3.18 -17.38
C GLY A 133 -13.91 3.90 -16.05
N THR A 134 -14.02 3.17 -14.95
CA THR A 134 -14.14 3.73 -13.60
C THR A 134 -12.77 4.00 -13.03
N TYR A 135 -12.57 5.20 -12.51
CA TYR A 135 -11.37 5.63 -11.81
C TYR A 135 -11.70 5.98 -10.37
N LEU A 136 -10.84 5.53 -9.46
CA LEU A 136 -10.88 5.93 -8.05
C LEU A 136 -9.68 6.80 -7.72
N SER A 137 -9.79 7.55 -6.65
CA SER A 137 -8.66 8.23 -6.05
C SER A 137 -8.82 8.38 -4.54
N PHE A 138 -7.69 8.60 -3.87
CA PHE A 138 -7.60 8.80 -2.42
C PHE A 138 -7.20 10.24 -2.16
N VAL A 139 -8.08 11.02 -1.55
CA VAL A 139 -7.90 12.46 -1.37
C VAL A 139 -7.87 12.82 0.11
N TYR A 140 -6.79 13.45 0.55
CA TYR A 140 -6.70 13.99 1.90
C TYR A 140 -7.30 15.40 1.96
N GLY A 141 -8.13 15.67 2.99
CA GLY A 141 -8.67 17.01 3.23
C GLY A 141 -9.68 17.53 2.18
N TYR A 142 -10.31 16.64 1.39
CA TYR A 142 -11.23 17.06 0.33
C TYR A 142 -12.50 17.73 0.87
N ASP A 143 -13.19 17.07 1.82
CA ASP A 143 -14.44 17.57 2.42
C ASP A 143 -14.27 18.07 3.86
N SER A 144 -13.25 17.56 4.54
CA SER A 144 -12.95 17.83 5.95
C SER A 144 -11.54 17.31 6.27
N ASP A 145 -11.13 17.40 7.54
CA ASP A 145 -9.92 16.71 7.98
C ASP A 145 -10.11 15.20 7.81
N GLY A 146 -9.15 14.54 7.15
CA GLY A 146 -9.18 13.10 6.90
C GLY A 146 -8.97 12.73 5.43
N MET A 147 -9.24 11.46 5.10
CA MET A 147 -9.10 10.92 3.75
C MET A 147 -10.44 10.48 3.18
N SER A 148 -10.61 10.73 1.89
CA SER A 148 -11.79 10.29 1.13
C SER A 148 -11.38 9.34 0.01
N ILE A 149 -12.20 8.31 -0.24
CA ILE A 149 -12.19 7.57 -1.50
C ILE A 149 -13.22 8.24 -2.39
N VAL A 150 -12.78 8.71 -3.55
CA VAL A 150 -13.63 9.40 -4.52
C VAL A 150 -13.67 8.63 -5.83
N ARG A 151 -14.82 8.68 -6.50
CA ARG A 151 -14.95 8.31 -7.90
C ARG A 151 -14.64 9.55 -8.74
N LEU A 152 -13.85 9.36 -9.80
CA LEU A 152 -13.56 10.39 -10.77
C LEU A 152 -14.43 10.18 -12.02
N ASN A 153 -14.84 11.28 -12.65
CA ASN A 153 -15.45 11.27 -13.97
C ASN A 153 -14.37 11.11 -15.07
N GLN A 154 -14.79 11.13 -16.33
CA GLN A 154 -13.89 10.99 -17.48
C GLN A 154 -12.89 12.14 -17.62
N ASP A 155 -13.17 13.29 -17.01
CA ASP A 155 -12.30 14.46 -16.97
C ASP A 155 -11.48 14.52 -15.67
N TYR A 156 -11.36 13.41 -14.92
CA TYR A 156 -10.67 13.28 -13.64
C TYR A 156 -11.16 14.21 -12.53
N GLY A 157 -12.29 14.88 -12.73
CA GLY A 157 -12.98 15.62 -11.67
C GLY A 157 -13.65 14.68 -10.70
N VAL A 158 -13.78 15.09 -9.43
CA VAL A 158 -14.53 14.30 -8.45
C VAL A 158 -16.00 14.28 -8.80
N GLU A 159 -16.52 13.09 -9.13
CA GLU A 159 -17.92 12.85 -9.40
C GLU A 159 -18.70 12.56 -8.12
N GLN A 160 -18.11 11.73 -7.25
CA GLN A 160 -18.75 11.26 -6.04
C GLN A 160 -17.75 10.94 -4.95
N VAL A 161 -18.02 11.35 -3.70
CA VAL A 161 -17.35 10.84 -2.52
C VAL A 161 -18.02 9.53 -2.13
N LEU A 162 -17.25 8.43 -2.17
CA LEU A 162 -17.74 7.09 -1.87
C LEU A 162 -17.59 6.73 -0.40
N TYR A 163 -16.49 7.18 0.21
CA TYR A 163 -16.19 6.91 1.61
C TYR A 163 -15.28 8.00 2.18
N HIS A 164 -15.46 8.30 3.46
CA HIS A 164 -14.62 9.24 4.21
C HIS A 164 -14.35 8.71 5.62
N CYS A 165 -13.13 8.87 6.10
CA CYS A 165 -12.74 8.66 7.49
C CYS A 165 -11.43 9.40 7.81
N ASN A 166 -11.01 9.35 9.08
CA ASN A 166 -9.80 10.05 9.51
C ASN A 166 -8.56 9.63 8.72
N TYR A 167 -8.43 8.32 8.42
CA TYR A 167 -7.32 7.84 7.61
C TYR A 167 -7.67 6.52 6.90
N ILE A 168 -7.20 6.40 5.66
CA ILE A 168 -7.28 5.21 4.83
C ILE A 168 -5.86 4.84 4.43
N SER A 169 -5.47 3.57 4.63
CA SER A 169 -4.20 3.09 4.09
C SER A 169 -4.34 2.96 2.57
N SER A 170 -3.70 3.87 1.85
CA SER A 170 -3.59 3.79 0.39
C SER A 170 -2.39 2.95 -0.07
N PHE A 171 -1.57 2.43 0.87
CA PHE A 171 -0.37 1.67 0.53
C PHE A 171 -0.68 0.33 -0.12
N TYR A 172 -1.75 -0.32 0.31
CA TYR A 172 -2.18 -1.56 -0.31
C TYR A 172 -3.71 -1.67 -0.29
N CYS A 173 -4.30 -1.60 -1.44
CA CYS A 173 -5.73 -1.82 -1.65
C CYS A 173 -5.89 -2.90 -2.72
N CYS A 174 -6.98 -3.66 -2.63
CA CYS A 174 -7.32 -4.68 -3.63
C CYS A 174 -8.64 -4.34 -4.28
N THR A 175 -8.81 -4.75 -5.53
CA THR A 175 -10.08 -4.64 -6.27
C THR A 175 -10.34 -5.87 -7.12
N ASP A 176 -11.61 -6.16 -7.36
CA ASP A 176 -12.07 -7.09 -8.38
C ASP A 176 -12.78 -6.38 -9.55
N GLY A 177 -12.69 -5.04 -9.59
CA GLY A 177 -13.38 -4.19 -10.54
C GLY A 177 -14.77 -3.74 -10.10
N SER A 178 -15.44 -4.47 -9.23
CA SER A 178 -16.76 -4.13 -8.69
C SER A 178 -16.74 -3.64 -7.24
N SER A 179 -15.73 -4.00 -6.52
CA SER A 179 -15.53 -3.65 -5.12
C SER A 179 -14.08 -3.28 -4.85
N LEU A 180 -13.87 -2.52 -3.78
CA LEU A 180 -12.55 -2.13 -3.25
C LEU A 180 -12.41 -2.62 -1.82
N TRP A 181 -11.27 -3.26 -1.52
CA TRP A 181 -10.86 -3.65 -0.16
C TRP A 181 -9.71 -2.80 0.30
N PHE A 182 -9.82 -2.27 1.51
CA PHE A 182 -8.84 -1.32 2.07
C PHE A 182 -8.81 -1.34 3.59
N SER A 183 -7.68 -0.90 4.16
CA SER A 183 -7.53 -0.72 5.59
C SER A 183 -7.96 0.68 5.99
N THR A 184 -8.63 0.82 7.13
CA THR A 184 -9.12 2.13 7.63
C THR A 184 -8.78 2.33 9.09
N CYS A 185 -8.68 3.60 9.47
CA CYS A 185 -8.53 4.08 10.82
C CYS A 185 -9.71 5.01 11.17
N PRO A 186 -10.82 4.49 11.70
CA PRO A 186 -12.00 5.32 11.96
C PRO A 186 -11.86 6.27 13.15
N SER A 187 -10.97 5.98 14.11
CA SER A 187 -10.88 6.72 15.39
C SER A 187 -9.59 7.52 15.61
N GLY A 188 -8.74 7.63 14.60
CA GLY A 188 -7.63 8.57 14.62
C GLY A 188 -6.24 8.02 14.94
N ASP A 189 -6.10 6.84 15.56
CA ASP A 189 -4.80 6.38 16.02
C ASP A 189 -4.39 4.99 15.54
N SER A 190 -5.28 4.20 14.93
CA SER A 190 -4.95 2.85 14.47
C SER A 190 -5.76 2.38 13.28
N TYR A 191 -5.09 1.68 12.36
CA TYR A 191 -5.72 0.92 11.29
C TYR A 191 -6.21 -0.40 11.86
N ASP A 192 -7.43 -0.46 12.33
CA ASP A 192 -7.96 -1.63 13.02
C ASP A 192 -8.93 -2.47 12.20
N ARG A 193 -9.30 -2.00 11.00
CA ARG A 193 -10.36 -2.62 10.20
C ARG A 193 -10.04 -2.74 8.73
N ILE A 194 -10.42 -3.89 8.17
CA ILE A 194 -10.49 -4.08 6.72
C ILE A 194 -11.95 -3.91 6.29
N LYS A 195 -12.16 -3.05 5.32
CA LYS A 195 -13.47 -2.76 4.74
C LYS A 195 -13.55 -3.17 3.29
N ARG A 196 -14.77 -3.51 2.88
CA ARG A 196 -15.17 -3.65 1.49
C ARG A 196 -16.13 -2.52 1.12
N LEU A 197 -15.86 -1.82 0.04
CA LEU A 197 -16.71 -0.83 -0.59
C LEU A 197 -17.27 -1.41 -1.89
N ASP A 198 -18.56 -1.53 -2.02
CA ASP A 198 -19.23 -1.83 -3.28
C ASP A 198 -19.24 -0.57 -4.16
N LEU A 199 -18.61 -0.64 -5.33
CA LEU A 199 -18.42 0.54 -6.19
C LEU A 199 -19.72 0.96 -6.90
N SER A 200 -20.68 0.08 -7.04
CA SER A 200 -21.97 0.38 -7.71
C SER A 200 -22.96 1.07 -6.78
N THR A 201 -22.99 0.65 -5.52
CA THR A 201 -23.97 1.13 -4.53
C THR A 201 -23.41 2.13 -3.53
N GLY A 202 -22.08 2.17 -3.36
CA GLY A 202 -21.40 2.88 -2.26
C GLY A 202 -21.56 2.17 -0.91
N GLY A 203 -22.09 0.93 -0.91
CA GLY A 203 -22.29 0.15 0.32
C GLY A 203 -20.96 -0.25 0.96
N ILE A 204 -20.84 -0.06 2.28
CA ILE A 204 -19.64 -0.40 3.07
C ILE A 204 -19.93 -1.59 3.98
N THR A 205 -19.02 -2.56 3.96
CA THR A 205 -19.04 -3.71 4.88
C THR A 205 -17.70 -3.80 5.60
N THR A 206 -17.70 -3.97 6.92
CA THR A 206 -16.50 -4.35 7.67
C THR A 206 -16.33 -5.85 7.57
N LEU A 207 -15.21 -6.30 7.00
CA LEU A 207 -14.90 -7.72 6.82
C LEU A 207 -14.06 -8.28 7.94
N PHE A 208 -13.12 -7.49 8.43
CA PHE A 208 -12.20 -7.90 9.48
C PHE A 208 -12.02 -6.76 10.47
N ASP A 209 -12.01 -7.09 11.75
CA ASP A 209 -11.80 -6.17 12.85
C ASP A 209 -10.77 -6.80 13.78
N ALA A 210 -9.65 -6.12 13.99
CA ALA A 210 -8.58 -6.62 14.85
C ALA A 210 -8.94 -6.57 16.34
N GLY A 211 -10.12 -6.05 16.68
CA GLY A 211 -10.66 -5.94 18.03
C GLY A 211 -10.50 -4.56 18.64
N ASP A 212 -11.28 -4.32 19.70
CA ASP A 212 -11.36 -3.02 20.44
C ASP A 212 -10.11 -2.70 21.27
N THR A 213 -9.04 -3.48 21.15
CA THR A 213 -7.80 -3.16 21.84
C THR A 213 -7.15 -1.97 21.14
N SER A 214 -7.35 -0.77 21.71
CA SER A 214 -6.60 0.42 21.33
C SER A 214 -5.12 0.07 21.24
N GLY A 215 -4.58 0.06 20.04
CA GLY A 215 -3.16 -0.25 19.83
C GLY A 215 -2.85 -1.40 18.88
N GLN A 216 -3.80 -1.87 18.06
CA GLN A 216 -3.50 -2.80 16.97
C GLN A 216 -3.71 -2.14 15.61
N SER A 217 -2.89 -2.55 14.64
CA SER A 217 -2.98 -2.12 13.25
C SER A 217 -3.26 -3.34 12.37
N ALA A 218 -4.32 -3.30 11.57
CA ALA A 218 -4.63 -4.31 10.57
C ALA A 218 -4.42 -3.74 9.16
N ASN A 219 -3.50 -4.32 8.41
CA ASN A 219 -3.16 -3.86 7.06
C ASN A 219 -3.23 -5.01 6.06
N ILE A 220 -3.81 -4.75 4.90
CA ILE A 220 -3.69 -5.67 3.77
C ILE A 220 -2.23 -5.59 3.28
N ILE A 221 -1.57 -6.74 3.14
CA ILE A 221 -0.20 -6.85 2.60
C ILE A 221 -0.15 -7.62 1.29
N GLY A 222 -1.27 -8.21 0.88
CA GLY A 222 -1.37 -8.95 -0.37
C GLY A 222 -2.76 -9.54 -0.59
N CYS A 223 -2.96 -10.11 -1.77
CA CYS A 223 -4.17 -10.86 -2.10
C CYS A 223 -3.84 -12.04 -3.02
N THR A 224 -4.68 -13.08 -2.97
CA THR A 224 -4.60 -14.26 -3.83
C THR A 224 -6.00 -14.80 -4.08
N GLY A 225 -6.37 -15.03 -5.35
CA GLY A 225 -7.74 -15.45 -5.70
C GLY A 225 -8.79 -14.53 -5.09
N ARG A 226 -9.58 -15.04 -4.14
CA ARG A 226 -10.60 -14.29 -3.38
C ARG A 226 -10.23 -14.13 -1.90
N GLN A 227 -8.94 -14.11 -1.58
CA GLN A 227 -8.45 -13.99 -0.20
C GLN A 227 -7.51 -12.79 -0.06
N LEU A 228 -7.57 -12.13 1.08
CA LEU A 228 -6.66 -11.08 1.50
C LEU A 228 -5.66 -11.65 2.50
N VAL A 229 -4.41 -11.26 2.39
CA VAL A 229 -3.43 -11.49 3.46
C VAL A 229 -3.37 -10.22 4.30
N VAL A 230 -3.72 -10.35 5.58
CA VAL A 230 -3.86 -9.24 6.51
C VAL A 230 -2.82 -9.40 7.62
N SER A 231 -1.98 -8.39 7.77
CA SER A 231 -1.04 -8.27 8.90
C SER A 231 -1.73 -7.52 10.04
N VAL A 232 -1.70 -8.08 11.23
CA VAL A 232 -2.16 -7.44 12.46
C VAL A 232 -0.96 -7.27 13.39
N SER A 233 -0.60 -6.03 13.65
CA SER A 233 0.54 -5.71 14.52
C SER A 233 0.07 -4.80 15.65
N PRO A 234 0.45 -5.08 16.91
CA PRO A 234 0.17 -4.18 18.01
C PRO A 234 0.99 -2.90 17.89
N TYR A 235 0.44 -1.77 18.33
CA TYR A 235 1.26 -0.60 18.64
C TYR A 235 2.17 -0.93 19.81
N TYR A 236 3.39 -0.44 19.70
CA TYR A 236 4.41 -0.73 20.68
C TYR A 236 3.96 -0.32 22.12
N ASP A 237 3.82 -1.30 22.98
CA ASP A 237 3.77 -1.15 24.42
C ASP A 237 4.86 -2.02 25.07
N SER A 238 5.79 -1.39 25.79
CA SER A 238 6.96 -2.05 26.39
C SER A 238 6.63 -2.98 27.57
N SER A 239 5.39 -3.04 28.00
CA SER A 239 5.02 -3.70 29.27
C SER A 239 4.73 -5.19 29.18
N GLU A 240 4.39 -5.70 27.97
CA GLU A 240 3.97 -7.08 27.75
C GLU A 240 4.63 -7.70 26.51
N PRO A 241 4.88 -9.02 26.49
CA PRO A 241 5.24 -9.71 25.24
C PRO A 241 4.16 -9.52 24.19
N GLN A 242 4.52 -9.07 23.02
CA GLN A 242 3.60 -8.79 21.93
C GLN A 242 3.86 -9.72 20.75
N THR A 243 2.84 -9.97 19.96
CA THR A 243 2.90 -10.83 18.78
C THR A 243 2.25 -10.11 17.61
N SER A 244 2.91 -10.12 16.45
CA SER A 244 2.33 -9.76 15.17
C SER A 244 1.77 -11.01 14.50
N CYS A 245 0.61 -10.92 13.88
CA CYS A 245 -0.09 -12.04 13.27
C CYS A 245 -0.37 -11.80 11.80
N LEU A 246 -0.29 -12.85 10.98
CA LEU A 246 -0.81 -12.84 9.62
C LEU A 246 -2.08 -13.68 9.55
N TYR A 247 -3.10 -13.14 8.94
CA TYR A 247 -4.37 -13.80 8.67
C TYR A 247 -4.62 -13.92 7.17
N LEU A 248 -5.23 -15.02 6.77
CA LEU A 248 -5.87 -15.14 5.47
C LEU A 248 -7.36 -14.90 5.66
N VAL A 249 -7.87 -13.86 5.01
CA VAL A 249 -9.25 -13.39 5.16
C VAL A 249 -10.01 -13.59 3.85
N ASP A 250 -11.09 -14.36 3.89
CA ASP A 250 -12.00 -14.52 2.75
C ASP A 250 -12.64 -13.15 2.42
N ALA A 251 -12.45 -12.66 1.22
CA ALA A 251 -12.85 -11.32 0.79
C ALA A 251 -14.37 -11.15 0.66
N ASP A 252 -15.12 -12.24 0.62
CA ASP A 252 -16.58 -12.21 0.49
C ASP A 252 -17.28 -12.33 1.84
N THR A 253 -16.75 -13.18 2.73
CA THR A 253 -17.38 -13.52 4.02
C THR A 253 -16.72 -12.88 5.22
N GLY A 254 -15.45 -12.45 5.09
CA GLY A 254 -14.64 -11.97 6.21
C GLY A 254 -14.14 -13.08 7.15
N THR A 255 -14.32 -14.35 6.78
CA THR A 255 -13.80 -15.47 7.57
C THR A 255 -12.27 -15.41 7.57
N ALA A 256 -11.67 -15.37 8.75
CA ALA A 256 -10.24 -15.24 8.94
C ALA A 256 -9.62 -16.55 9.44
N GLU A 257 -8.50 -16.93 8.84
CA GLU A 257 -7.66 -18.06 9.26
C GLU A 257 -6.29 -17.51 9.67
N LEU A 258 -5.81 -17.87 10.86
CA LEU A 258 -4.46 -17.50 11.31
C LEU A 258 -3.41 -18.27 10.49
N LEU A 259 -2.53 -17.56 9.78
CA LEU A 259 -1.44 -18.14 9.01
C LEU A 259 -0.14 -18.24 9.81
N ARG A 260 0.22 -17.15 10.50
CA ARG A 260 1.51 -17.01 11.19
C ARG A 260 1.38 -16.14 12.43
N GLU A 261 2.28 -16.38 13.37
CA GLU A 261 2.50 -15.56 14.55
C GLU A 261 3.98 -15.26 14.68
N TYR A 262 4.32 -13.98 14.87
CA TYR A 262 5.69 -13.51 15.02
C TYR A 262 5.85 -12.79 16.37
N PRO A 263 6.69 -13.30 17.28
CA PRO A 263 7.02 -12.57 18.51
C PRO A 263 7.69 -11.25 18.18
N ILE A 264 7.31 -10.18 18.87
CA ILE A 264 7.98 -8.89 18.77
C ILE A 264 9.15 -8.90 19.75
N THR A 265 10.37 -8.97 19.21
CA THR A 265 11.58 -9.13 20.01
C THR A 265 12.44 -7.87 20.09
N ASN A 266 12.20 -6.87 19.24
CA ASN A 266 13.11 -5.75 19.07
C ASN A 266 12.43 -4.38 19.01
N ALA A 267 11.47 -4.18 19.89
CA ALA A 267 10.64 -3.00 19.97
C ALA A 267 11.45 -1.68 20.22
N SER A 268 12.59 -1.76 20.90
CA SER A 268 13.45 -0.60 21.16
C SER A 268 14.13 -0.04 19.90
N ALA A 269 14.22 -0.84 18.82
CA ALA A 269 14.77 -0.41 17.53
C ALA A 269 13.70 0.13 16.55
N GLY A 270 12.46 0.29 17.00
CA GLY A 270 11.35 0.71 16.15
C GLY A 270 10.81 -0.41 15.23
N ARG A 271 11.30 -1.65 15.39
CA ARG A 271 10.84 -2.82 14.63
C ARG A 271 9.71 -3.52 15.36
N THR A 272 8.75 -3.99 14.61
CA THR A 272 7.65 -4.80 15.15
C THR A 272 7.99 -6.29 15.20
N THR A 273 8.76 -6.79 14.22
CA THR A 273 9.22 -8.19 14.17
C THR A 273 10.62 -8.26 13.58
N ASN A 274 11.27 -9.43 13.66
CA ASN A 274 12.51 -9.73 12.92
C ASN A 274 12.25 -10.33 11.53
N ILE A 275 10.99 -10.34 11.09
CA ILE A 275 10.56 -10.95 9.85
C ILE A 275 10.03 -9.89 8.91
N SER A 276 10.56 -9.83 7.68
CA SER A 276 9.94 -9.14 6.56
C SER A 276 9.06 -10.09 5.77
N THR A 277 7.89 -9.62 5.37
CA THR A 277 6.90 -10.44 4.66
C THR A 277 6.45 -9.77 3.38
N ALA A 278 6.23 -10.57 2.33
CA ALA A 278 5.57 -10.12 1.09
C ALA A 278 4.72 -11.25 0.50
N VAL A 279 3.67 -10.86 -0.19
CA VAL A 279 2.84 -11.77 -0.98
C VAL A 279 3.05 -11.47 -2.46
N LEU A 280 3.64 -12.42 -3.17
CA LEU A 280 3.93 -12.31 -4.60
C LEU A 280 3.55 -13.64 -5.28
N ASP A 281 2.86 -13.58 -6.40
CA ASP A 281 2.48 -14.74 -7.21
C ASP A 281 1.88 -15.90 -6.37
N ASP A 282 0.86 -15.59 -5.54
CA ASP A 282 0.17 -16.55 -4.65
C ASP A 282 1.06 -17.23 -3.60
N THR A 283 2.22 -16.64 -3.31
CA THR A 283 3.21 -17.15 -2.35
C THR A 283 3.52 -16.10 -1.30
N LEU A 284 3.50 -16.51 -0.03
CA LEU A 284 4.00 -15.71 1.09
C LEU A 284 5.51 -15.97 1.22
N TYR A 285 6.29 -14.92 1.04
CA TYR A 285 7.73 -14.90 1.30
C TYR A 285 7.98 -14.29 2.68
N GLU A 286 8.85 -14.94 3.46
CA GLU A 286 9.21 -14.54 4.82
C GLU A 286 10.73 -14.55 4.95
N TYR A 287 11.31 -13.39 5.26
CA TYR A 287 12.75 -13.25 5.47
C TYR A 287 13.04 -12.93 6.93
N ASP A 288 13.82 -13.78 7.59
CA ASP A 288 14.27 -13.60 8.98
C ASP A 288 15.61 -12.84 9.00
N TYR A 289 15.56 -11.61 9.53
CA TYR A 289 16.76 -10.74 9.66
C TYR A 289 17.85 -11.31 10.54
N THR A 290 17.52 -12.22 11.47
CA THR A 290 18.48 -12.74 12.43
C THR A 290 19.29 -13.90 11.89
N THR A 291 18.69 -14.69 11.02
CA THR A 291 19.27 -15.91 10.46
C THR A 291 19.74 -15.75 9.01
N GLY A 292 19.16 -14.79 8.27
CA GLY A 292 19.35 -14.67 6.83
C GLY A 292 18.51 -15.65 6.02
N GLU A 293 17.60 -16.40 6.68
CA GLU A 293 16.75 -17.38 6.04
C GLU A 293 15.57 -16.70 5.33
N LEU A 294 15.35 -17.09 4.09
CA LEU A 294 14.17 -16.77 3.30
C LEU A 294 13.35 -18.02 3.06
N THR A 295 12.10 -18.01 3.47
CA THR A 295 11.15 -19.09 3.21
C THR A 295 10.06 -18.64 2.24
N ALA A 296 9.45 -19.62 1.56
CA ALA A 296 8.31 -19.44 0.68
C ALA A 296 7.20 -20.41 1.08
N THR A 297 5.99 -19.88 1.27
CA THR A 297 4.79 -20.65 1.60
C THR A 297 3.72 -20.45 0.55
N GLY A 298 3.34 -21.52 -0.15
CA GLY A 298 2.20 -21.49 -1.07
C GLY A 298 0.91 -21.19 -0.32
N LEU A 299 0.17 -20.15 -0.72
CA LEU A 299 -1.05 -19.74 -0.02
C LEU A 299 -2.22 -20.72 -0.24
N ALA A 300 -2.20 -21.47 -1.33
CA ALA A 300 -3.23 -22.48 -1.63
C ALA A 300 -3.03 -23.79 -0.89
N ASP A 301 -1.81 -24.32 -0.90
CA ASP A 301 -1.48 -25.66 -0.38
C ASP A 301 -0.84 -25.65 1.00
N ARG A 302 -0.46 -24.47 1.51
CA ARG A 302 0.21 -24.25 2.80
C ARG A 302 1.58 -24.94 2.93
N GLN A 303 2.17 -25.34 1.79
CA GLN A 303 3.50 -25.93 1.81
C GLN A 303 4.55 -24.84 1.96
N THR A 304 5.43 -25.01 2.94
CA THR A 304 6.57 -24.10 3.19
C THR A 304 7.86 -24.78 2.77
N CYS A 305 8.72 -24.05 2.08
CA CYS A 305 10.09 -24.47 1.80
C CYS A 305 11.07 -23.34 2.10
N THR A 306 12.29 -23.68 2.48
CA THR A 306 13.40 -22.74 2.54
C THR A 306 13.88 -22.47 1.11
N VAL A 307 13.90 -21.21 0.71
CA VAL A 307 14.45 -20.77 -0.59
C VAL A 307 15.96 -20.64 -0.48
N THR A 308 16.43 -19.95 0.56
CA THR A 308 17.87 -19.76 0.83
C THR A 308 18.10 -19.39 2.31
N ASP A 309 19.31 -19.63 2.80
CA ASP A 309 19.81 -19.15 4.10
C ASP A 309 21.05 -18.23 3.94
N ALA A 310 21.28 -17.77 2.70
CA ALA A 310 22.46 -17.03 2.32
C ALA A 310 22.23 -15.50 2.18
N LEU A 311 21.03 -15.00 2.47
CA LEU A 311 20.82 -13.56 2.52
C LEU A 311 21.60 -12.96 3.69
N PRO A 312 22.25 -11.80 3.53
CA PRO A 312 22.99 -11.17 4.63
C PRO A 312 22.03 -10.86 5.78
N PRO A 313 22.28 -11.37 7.00
CA PRO A 313 21.51 -10.94 8.17
C PRO A 313 21.74 -9.45 8.41
N ASP A 314 20.96 -8.84 9.31
CA ASP A 314 21.03 -7.41 9.61
C ASP A 314 22.47 -6.90 9.71
N PRO A 315 22.98 -6.13 8.73
CA PRO A 315 24.36 -5.68 8.72
C PRO A 315 24.64 -4.58 9.77
N TYR A 316 23.57 -4.05 10.39
CA TYR A 316 23.67 -2.87 11.25
C TYR A 316 23.48 -3.15 12.73
N GLU A 317 23.27 -4.41 13.14
CA GLU A 317 23.22 -4.90 14.53
C GLU A 317 22.61 -3.88 15.54
N GLY A 318 21.44 -3.30 15.20
CA GLY A 318 20.76 -2.37 16.10
C GLY A 318 21.19 -0.91 16.03
N ARG A 319 21.91 -0.50 14.99
CA ARG A 319 22.34 0.90 14.80
C ARG A 319 21.33 1.71 13.98
N GLY A 320 20.10 1.71 14.24
CA GLY A 320 19.14 2.52 13.50
C GLY A 320 17.98 1.71 12.90
N ALA A 321 17.06 2.37 12.27
CA ALA A 321 15.96 1.72 11.58
C ALA A 321 16.51 1.05 10.32
N PHE A 322 16.59 -0.26 10.38
CA PHE A 322 16.88 -1.11 9.23
C PHE A 322 15.58 -1.73 8.76
N ASP A 323 15.32 -1.65 7.48
CA ASP A 323 14.16 -2.27 6.88
C ASP A 323 14.59 -3.11 5.68
N VAL A 324 13.96 -4.26 5.51
CA VAL A 324 14.12 -5.10 4.33
C VAL A 324 12.76 -5.27 3.69
N THR A 325 12.69 -4.94 2.42
CA THR A 325 11.47 -5.09 1.64
C THR A 325 11.68 -6.14 0.56
N ILE A 326 10.87 -7.17 0.58
CA ILE A 326 10.74 -8.11 -0.53
C ILE A 326 9.77 -7.46 -1.52
N THR A 327 10.26 -7.09 -2.71
CA THR A 327 9.50 -6.17 -3.56
C THR A 327 8.82 -6.84 -4.73
N ARG A 328 9.49 -7.77 -5.44
CA ARG A 328 8.99 -8.31 -6.71
C ARG A 328 9.74 -9.55 -7.18
N ILE A 329 9.17 -10.23 -8.17
CA ILE A 329 9.83 -11.31 -8.90
C ILE A 329 10.04 -10.87 -10.35
N LEU A 330 11.29 -10.97 -10.84
CA LEU A 330 11.68 -10.61 -12.20
C LEU A 330 12.47 -11.77 -12.81
N ASN A 331 11.94 -12.42 -13.84
CA ASN A 331 12.58 -13.56 -14.51
C ASN A 331 13.05 -14.67 -13.53
N GLY A 332 12.23 -14.99 -12.51
CA GLY A 332 12.58 -16.01 -11.52
C GLY A 332 13.57 -15.53 -10.43
N GLN A 333 13.96 -14.27 -10.46
CA GLN A 333 14.77 -13.63 -9.42
C GLN A 333 13.86 -12.84 -8.47
N LEU A 334 13.88 -13.18 -7.19
CA LEU A 334 13.23 -12.39 -6.15
C LEU A 334 14.13 -11.20 -5.79
N VAL A 335 13.56 -10.00 -5.79
CA VAL A 335 14.27 -8.77 -5.46
C VAL A 335 14.04 -8.42 -4.00
N VAL A 336 15.12 -8.31 -3.25
CA VAL A 336 15.13 -7.99 -1.82
C VAL A 336 15.94 -6.70 -1.63
N GLU A 337 15.28 -5.65 -1.16
CA GLU A 337 15.87 -4.32 -0.99
C GLU A 337 16.13 -4.06 0.49
N TYR A 338 17.35 -3.68 0.82
CA TYR A 338 17.78 -3.35 2.18
C TYR A 338 17.85 -1.83 2.30
N TYR A 339 17.14 -1.29 3.26
CA TYR A 339 17.12 0.13 3.52
C TYR A 339 17.68 0.40 4.92
N SER A 340 18.73 1.23 4.99
CA SER A 340 19.29 1.68 6.25
C SER A 340 19.10 3.18 6.39
N ASN A 341 18.46 3.60 7.47
CA ASN A 341 18.43 4.98 7.94
C ASN A 341 19.30 5.09 9.19
N ASP A 342 20.57 5.39 9.02
CA ASP A 342 21.38 5.81 10.15
C ASP A 342 21.12 7.29 10.45
N TRP A 343 20.10 7.55 11.27
CA TRP A 343 19.76 8.91 11.71
C TRP A 343 20.79 9.51 12.67
N THR A 344 21.80 8.73 13.10
CA THR A 344 22.77 9.18 14.10
C THR A 344 24.00 9.81 13.47
N ASP A 345 24.23 9.61 12.17
CA ASP A 345 25.34 10.20 11.42
C ASP A 345 24.82 10.98 10.21
N ASP A 346 24.79 12.31 10.31
CA ASP A 346 24.39 13.22 9.22
C ASP A 346 25.26 13.06 7.94
N ASN A 347 26.36 12.33 8.00
CA ASN A 347 27.25 12.03 6.90
C ASN A 347 27.22 10.55 6.47
N ALA A 348 26.39 9.72 7.10
CA ALA A 348 26.28 8.33 6.72
C ALA A 348 25.67 8.25 5.31
N GLU A 349 26.43 7.65 4.40
CA GLU A 349 25.94 7.33 3.07
C GLU A 349 24.83 6.29 3.22
N THR A 350 23.60 6.66 2.85
CA THR A 350 22.47 5.72 2.87
C THR A 350 22.75 4.64 1.82
N LYS A 351 23.21 3.48 2.28
CA LYS A 351 23.39 2.31 1.41
C LYS A 351 22.10 1.54 1.35
N THR A 352 21.62 1.32 0.15
CA THR A 352 20.44 0.50 -0.13
C THR A 352 20.83 -0.66 -1.04
N PRO A 353 21.61 -1.65 -0.53
CA PRO A 353 21.95 -2.80 -1.35
C PRO A 353 20.69 -3.57 -1.72
N VAL A 354 20.66 -4.04 -2.95
CA VAL A 354 19.59 -4.86 -3.49
C VAL A 354 20.16 -6.26 -3.75
N TYR A 355 19.50 -7.27 -3.23
CA TYR A 355 19.88 -8.66 -3.47
C TYR A 355 18.88 -9.33 -4.40
N LEU A 356 19.40 -10.20 -5.24
CA LEU A 356 18.67 -11.07 -6.14
C LEU A 356 18.77 -12.49 -5.60
N VAL A 357 17.63 -13.13 -5.39
CA VAL A 357 17.56 -14.53 -5.00
C VAL A 357 16.98 -15.33 -6.15
N ASP A 358 17.76 -16.23 -6.73
CA ASP A 358 17.28 -17.18 -7.73
C ASP A 358 16.33 -18.18 -7.05
N LEU A 359 15.05 -18.11 -7.39
CA LEU A 359 14.02 -18.93 -6.76
C LEU A 359 14.16 -20.44 -7.05
N ALA A 360 14.82 -20.80 -8.16
CA ALA A 360 15.02 -22.19 -8.52
C ALA A 360 16.30 -22.77 -7.91
N ALA A 361 17.37 -21.97 -7.84
CA ALA A 361 18.69 -22.42 -7.38
C ALA A 361 18.95 -22.07 -5.90
N GLY A 362 18.20 -21.15 -5.30
CA GLY A 362 18.44 -20.63 -3.94
C GLY A 362 19.73 -19.79 -3.83
N THR A 363 20.33 -19.40 -4.95
CA THR A 363 21.56 -18.60 -4.90
C THR A 363 21.25 -17.12 -4.72
N VAL A 364 22.13 -16.43 -4.00
CA VAL A 364 22.00 -15.01 -3.67
C VAL A 364 23.15 -14.23 -4.31
N ALA A 365 22.85 -13.10 -4.92
CA ALA A 365 23.82 -12.18 -5.48
C ALA A 365 23.40 -10.72 -5.21
N GLU A 366 24.35 -9.85 -4.91
CA GLU A 366 24.08 -8.42 -4.87
C GLU A 366 23.87 -7.91 -6.28
N LYS A 367 22.76 -7.19 -6.48
CA LYS A 367 22.41 -6.58 -7.76
C LYS A 367 23.34 -5.40 -8.06
N PRO A 368 23.97 -5.35 -9.25
CA PRO A 368 24.68 -4.16 -9.67
C PRO A 368 23.78 -2.93 -9.65
N ALA A 369 24.26 -1.84 -9.05
CA ALA A 369 23.51 -0.61 -8.96
C ALA A 369 23.32 0.05 -10.33
N LEU A 370 22.15 0.61 -10.58
CA LEU A 370 21.96 1.60 -11.65
C LEU A 370 22.61 2.92 -11.22
N PRO A 371 22.97 3.80 -12.17
CA PRO A 371 23.52 5.12 -11.83
C PRO A 371 22.59 5.87 -10.88
N PRO A 372 23.13 6.53 -9.83
CA PRO A 372 22.32 7.28 -8.89
C PRO A 372 21.65 8.46 -9.57
N LEU A 373 20.45 8.79 -9.11
CA LEU A 373 19.70 9.96 -9.56
C LEU A 373 19.86 11.07 -8.52
N ASN A 374 20.28 12.25 -8.95
CA ASN A 374 20.28 13.42 -8.10
C ASN A 374 18.91 14.07 -8.07
N TRP A 375 18.28 14.08 -6.91
CA TRP A 375 16.97 14.67 -6.71
C TRP A 375 16.99 15.59 -5.49
N ASN A 376 16.62 16.84 -5.71
CA ASN A 376 16.64 17.90 -4.68
C ASN A 376 18.01 18.09 -4.00
N GLY A 377 19.10 17.84 -4.74
CA GLY A 377 20.48 17.98 -4.23
C GLY A 377 21.01 16.75 -3.49
N TYR A 378 20.26 15.67 -3.44
CA TYR A 378 20.66 14.40 -2.83
C TYR A 378 20.77 13.30 -3.89
N ASP A 379 21.79 12.49 -3.79
CA ASP A 379 21.95 11.32 -4.66
C ASP A 379 21.10 10.16 -4.11
N HIS A 380 20.15 9.71 -4.93
CA HIS A 380 19.32 8.55 -4.64
C HIS A 380 19.93 7.33 -5.32
N THR A 381 20.40 6.40 -4.53
CA THR A 381 21.02 5.15 -5.00
C THR A 381 20.00 4.06 -5.32
N SER A 382 18.80 4.15 -4.76
CA SER A 382 17.71 3.23 -5.07
C SER A 382 16.94 3.65 -6.32
N THR A 383 16.61 2.68 -7.16
CA THR A 383 15.80 2.91 -8.36
C THR A 383 14.33 3.00 -7.99
N THR A 384 13.70 4.16 -8.24
CA THR A 384 12.25 4.30 -8.05
C THR A 384 11.52 3.60 -9.17
N ILE A 385 10.86 2.49 -8.86
CA ILE A 385 10.04 1.73 -9.81
C ILE A 385 8.59 2.14 -9.64
N MET A 386 7.98 2.60 -10.73
CA MET A 386 6.60 3.08 -10.77
C MET A 386 5.61 1.97 -11.11
N ALA A 387 5.99 1.10 -12.05
CA ALA A 387 5.16 -0.02 -12.47
C ALA A 387 6.02 -1.21 -12.94
N GLN A 388 5.46 -2.40 -12.77
CA GLN A 388 5.99 -3.65 -13.31
C GLN A 388 5.07 -4.12 -14.44
N LEU A 389 5.64 -4.26 -15.64
CA LEU A 389 4.97 -4.78 -16.81
C LEU A 389 5.38 -6.26 -17.00
N GLN A 390 4.92 -6.88 -18.05
CA GLN A 390 5.20 -8.31 -18.29
C GLN A 390 6.71 -8.61 -18.48
N ASP A 391 7.48 -7.72 -19.12
CA ASP A 391 8.88 -7.93 -19.51
C ASP A 391 9.81 -6.77 -19.16
N ARG A 392 9.28 -5.68 -18.58
CA ARG A 392 10.01 -4.45 -18.31
C ARG A 392 9.42 -3.69 -17.12
N LEU A 393 10.16 -2.71 -16.65
CA LEU A 393 9.77 -1.83 -15.56
C LEU A 393 9.63 -0.40 -16.09
N LEU A 394 8.62 0.33 -15.59
CA LEU A 394 8.60 1.79 -15.66
C LEU A 394 9.36 2.32 -14.46
N VAL A 395 10.42 3.07 -14.70
CA VAL A 395 11.30 3.60 -13.65
C VAL A 395 11.50 5.10 -13.80
N LEU A 396 11.81 5.76 -12.68
CA LEU A 396 12.39 7.10 -12.74
C LEU A 396 13.83 6.95 -13.28
N CYS A 397 14.11 7.51 -14.47
CA CYS A 397 15.39 7.31 -15.15
C CYS A 397 16.26 8.58 -15.22
N ARG A 398 15.66 9.75 -15.05
CA ARG A 398 16.37 11.05 -15.12
C ARG A 398 15.62 12.10 -14.33
N THR A 399 16.38 13.03 -13.76
CA THR A 399 15.84 14.25 -13.13
C THR A 399 16.55 15.48 -13.65
N GLU A 400 15.84 16.59 -13.77
CA GLU A 400 16.40 17.89 -14.12
C GLU A 400 16.05 18.90 -13.04
N PRO A 401 17.05 19.46 -12.32
CA PRO A 401 16.78 20.43 -11.29
C PRO A 401 16.27 21.73 -11.89
N TYR A 402 15.28 22.33 -11.25
CA TYR A 402 14.82 23.67 -11.56
C TYR A 402 14.54 24.45 -10.28
N THR A 403 14.54 25.77 -10.42
CA THR A 403 14.30 26.67 -9.30
C THR A 403 13.03 27.47 -9.60
N ARG A 404 12.09 27.47 -8.66
CA ARG A 404 10.89 28.30 -8.74
C ARG A 404 10.79 29.26 -7.56
N THR A 405 10.22 30.43 -7.79
CA THR A 405 9.83 31.35 -6.73
C THR A 405 8.34 31.18 -6.45
N THR A 406 7.98 31.01 -5.19
CA THR A 406 6.60 30.97 -4.75
C THR A 406 6.39 31.93 -3.59
N THR A 407 5.14 32.17 -3.21
CA THR A 407 4.81 33.10 -2.12
C THR A 407 4.45 32.30 -0.88
N GLY A 408 5.09 32.60 0.24
CA GLY A 408 4.78 32.00 1.54
C GLY A 408 3.43 32.46 2.11
N THR A 409 3.00 31.83 3.16
CA THR A 409 1.76 32.19 3.89
C THR A 409 1.83 33.60 4.51
N ASP A 410 3.05 34.14 4.69
CA ASP A 410 3.35 35.50 5.13
C ASP A 410 3.36 36.53 3.99
N GLY A 411 3.11 36.10 2.75
CA GLY A 411 3.16 36.94 1.54
C GLY A 411 4.57 37.20 1.03
N ALA A 412 5.62 36.68 1.68
CA ALA A 412 6.99 36.88 1.23
C ALA A 412 7.37 35.87 0.12
N PRO A 413 8.09 36.32 -0.94
CA PRO A 413 8.59 35.38 -1.93
C PRO A 413 9.72 34.52 -1.36
N TYR A 414 9.68 33.22 -1.63
CA TYR A 414 10.78 32.31 -1.34
C TYR A 414 11.05 31.39 -2.52
N THR A 415 12.27 30.90 -2.59
CA THR A 415 12.73 30.07 -3.68
C THR A 415 12.77 28.62 -3.27
N ILE A 416 12.13 27.77 -4.06
CA ILE A 416 12.15 26.32 -3.89
C ILE A 416 13.02 25.73 -4.99
N GLN A 417 13.94 24.86 -4.60
CA GLN A 417 14.60 23.93 -5.52
C GLN A 417 13.70 22.72 -5.70
N SER A 418 13.47 22.31 -6.92
CA SER A 418 12.66 21.16 -7.30
C SER A 418 13.32 20.44 -8.47
N SER A 419 12.74 19.35 -8.92
CA SER A 419 13.25 18.59 -10.06
C SER A 419 12.13 18.10 -10.94
N HIS A 420 12.27 18.26 -12.25
CA HIS A 420 11.45 17.53 -13.21
C HIS A 420 11.87 16.07 -13.18
N ARG A 421 10.89 15.17 -13.27
CA ARG A 421 11.08 13.73 -13.24
C ARG A 421 10.76 13.15 -14.59
N TYR A 422 11.68 12.35 -15.13
CA TYR A 422 11.52 11.69 -16.41
C TYR A 422 11.50 10.18 -16.18
N PHE A 423 10.55 9.53 -16.79
CA PHE A 423 10.36 8.09 -16.67
C PHE A 423 10.93 7.40 -17.91
N GLY A 424 11.33 6.15 -17.72
CA GLY A 424 11.83 5.31 -18.81
C GLY A 424 11.43 3.86 -18.59
N LEU A 425 11.30 3.15 -19.68
CA LEU A 425 11.10 1.71 -19.69
C LEU A 425 12.46 1.03 -19.73
N ILE A 426 12.70 0.10 -18.82
CA ILE A 426 13.91 -0.73 -18.75
C ILE A 426 13.52 -2.21 -18.78
N SER A 427 14.22 -3.03 -19.56
CA SER A 427 13.99 -4.48 -19.55
C SER A 427 14.37 -5.08 -18.19
N TYR A 428 13.75 -6.20 -17.81
CA TYR A 428 14.15 -6.93 -16.60
C TYR A 428 15.64 -7.31 -16.62
N ALA A 429 16.16 -7.74 -17.78
CA ALA A 429 17.55 -8.12 -17.93
C ALA A 429 18.50 -6.94 -17.66
N ASP A 430 18.23 -5.76 -18.23
CA ASP A 430 19.04 -4.57 -18.02
C ASP A 430 18.95 -4.07 -16.56
N TYR A 431 17.76 -4.12 -15.97
CA TYR A 431 17.57 -3.77 -14.55
C TYR A 431 18.37 -4.70 -13.63
N LEU A 432 18.28 -6.02 -13.85
CA LEU A 432 18.97 -7.03 -13.03
C LEU A 432 20.49 -6.95 -13.15
N THR A 433 21.01 -6.54 -14.32
CA THR A 433 22.45 -6.37 -14.55
C THR A 433 22.99 -4.98 -14.24
N GLY A 434 22.13 -4.04 -13.82
CA GLY A 434 22.54 -2.66 -13.57
C GLY A 434 22.90 -1.88 -14.82
N THR A 435 22.42 -2.31 -16.00
CA THR A 435 22.69 -1.66 -17.28
C THR A 435 21.65 -0.56 -17.54
N PRO A 436 22.03 0.74 -17.60
CA PRO A 436 21.09 1.85 -17.71
C PRO A 436 20.58 2.04 -19.15
N ASN A 437 19.98 1.00 -19.73
CA ASN A 437 19.43 1.01 -21.07
C ASN A 437 17.94 1.35 -21.05
N TYR A 438 17.65 2.63 -20.88
CA TYR A 438 16.27 3.14 -20.80
C TYR A 438 15.74 3.53 -22.18
N THR A 439 14.47 3.16 -22.44
CA THR A 439 13.66 3.85 -23.44
C THR A 439 12.89 4.95 -22.69
N GLU A 440 13.35 6.21 -22.79
CA GLU A 440 12.69 7.33 -22.13
C GLU A 440 11.25 7.49 -22.67
N VAL A 441 10.32 7.68 -21.74
CA VAL A 441 8.92 7.99 -22.07
C VAL A 441 8.85 9.45 -22.44
N GLY A 442 8.77 9.72 -23.75
CA GLY A 442 8.83 11.07 -24.31
C GLY A 442 7.54 11.86 -24.01
N MET A 443 7.68 13.16 -23.69
CA MET A 443 6.52 14.05 -23.65
C MET A 443 5.99 14.24 -25.06
N LEU A 444 4.66 14.12 -25.22
CA LEU A 444 3.98 14.59 -26.43
C LEU A 444 3.74 16.09 -26.26
N ASP A 445 4.17 16.87 -27.27
CA ASP A 445 3.96 18.31 -27.36
C ASP A 445 2.48 18.67 -27.62
#